data_24e5e6ce7fe697c1cbf36cf5ee5888b1
#
_entry.id   24e5e6ce7fe697c1cbf36cf5ee5888b1
#
_cell.length_a   1.000
_cell.length_b   1.000
_cell.length_c   1.000
_cell.angle_alpha   90.00
_cell.angle_beta   90.00
_cell.angle_gamma   90.00
#
_symmetry.space_group_name_H-M   'P 1'
#
loop_
_entity.id
_entity.type
_entity.pdbx_description
1 polymer ?
#
loop_
_entity_poly.entity_id
_entity_poly.type
_entity_poly.pdbx_seq_one_letter_code
_entity_poly.pdbx_strand_id
1 'polypeptide(L)'
;MAERKPIISFRNFSFQYRAQKRPTLTDINLEIYPGERVLIAGPSGSGKSTLAGCINGLNPFSNPGACTGTLTVDGVDAPHSSLFELSAHVGTVLQDPDGQFIGLTVGEDIAFALENSCTPQDEMHEITRRAAELVGIENHLDYAPHELSGGQKQRVSLAGVMVDEVKILLFDEPLANLDPATGKQAIELIDTIQQKTDTTVLIIEHRLEDVLWRSVDRIVLVNEGRILADLRPDELLSGALLAENGIREPLYVTAMRYAGIDITPAKHPAHVDSVVLDDADTEKLRV
;
A
#
# COMPACT_ATOMS: atom_id res chain seq x y z
N MET A 1 -15.89 -15.42 21.18
CA MET A 1 -15.40 -14.35 20.29
C MET A 1 -15.77 -14.78 18.88
N ALA A 2 -16.49 -13.94 18.12
CA ALA A 2 -16.73 -14.26 16.71
C ALA A 2 -15.38 -14.32 16.00
N GLU A 3 -15.13 -15.35 15.24
CA GLU A 3 -13.91 -15.54 14.44
C GLU A 3 -13.84 -14.38 13.42
N ARG A 4 -12.83 -13.52 13.52
CA ARG A 4 -12.67 -12.35 12.64
C ARG A 4 -12.34 -12.88 11.25
N LYS A 5 -13.25 -12.69 10.27
CA LYS A 5 -13.06 -13.17 8.90
C LYS A 5 -12.05 -12.27 8.17
N PRO A 6 -11.01 -12.82 7.53
CA PRO A 6 -10.08 -12.01 6.74
C PRO A 6 -10.78 -11.41 5.51
N ILE A 7 -10.40 -10.18 5.17
CA ILE A 7 -10.84 -9.50 3.94
C ILE A 7 -10.01 -9.95 2.73
N ILE A 8 -8.73 -10.29 2.95
CA ILE A 8 -7.87 -10.91 1.94
C ILE A 8 -7.30 -12.19 2.55
N SER A 9 -7.39 -13.31 1.84
CA SER A 9 -6.84 -14.58 2.29
C SER A 9 -6.17 -15.33 1.15
N PHE A 10 -4.86 -15.52 1.28
CA PHE A 10 -4.06 -16.43 0.45
C PHE A 10 -3.84 -17.75 1.20
N ARG A 11 -4.05 -18.88 0.54
CA ARG A 11 -3.79 -20.20 1.09
C ARG A 11 -3.07 -21.08 0.07
N ASN A 12 -1.82 -21.43 0.38
CA ASN A 12 -0.90 -22.18 -0.48
C ASN A 12 -0.90 -21.62 -1.92
N PHE A 13 -1.02 -20.28 -2.04
CA PHE A 13 -1.20 -19.62 -3.32
C PHE A 13 0.13 -19.47 -4.03
N SER A 14 0.15 -19.79 -5.32
CA SER A 14 1.31 -19.54 -6.19
C SER A 14 0.84 -18.95 -7.50
N PHE A 15 1.68 -18.07 -8.08
CA PHE A 15 1.42 -17.44 -9.37
C PHE A 15 2.65 -17.51 -10.27
N GLN A 16 2.43 -17.89 -11.54
CA GLN A 16 3.46 -17.94 -12.57
C GLN A 16 2.99 -17.19 -13.81
N TYR A 17 3.73 -16.17 -14.23
CA TYR A 17 3.48 -15.51 -15.51
C TYR A 17 3.67 -16.50 -16.66
N ARG A 18 2.84 -16.39 -17.70
CA ARG A 18 2.91 -17.25 -18.90
C ARG A 18 4.28 -17.20 -19.60
N ALA A 19 4.95 -16.03 -19.54
CA ALA A 19 6.26 -15.82 -20.15
C ALA A 19 7.43 -16.35 -19.32
N GLN A 20 7.20 -16.77 -18.07
CA GLN A 20 8.25 -17.22 -17.16
C GLN A 20 8.27 -18.73 -16.99
N LYS A 21 9.47 -19.27 -16.72
CA LYS A 21 9.68 -20.72 -16.50
C LYS A 21 9.47 -21.15 -15.05
N ARG A 22 9.44 -20.20 -14.11
CA ARG A 22 9.30 -20.47 -12.68
C ARG A 22 8.21 -19.56 -12.10
N PRO A 23 7.54 -20.00 -11.04
CA PRO A 23 6.59 -19.16 -10.32
C PRO A 23 7.29 -17.88 -9.81
N THR A 24 6.57 -16.76 -9.91
CA THR A 24 6.98 -15.48 -9.30
C THR A 24 6.54 -15.42 -7.84
N LEU A 25 5.41 -16.04 -7.52
CA LEU A 25 4.95 -16.22 -6.15
C LEU A 25 4.86 -17.72 -5.87
N THR A 26 5.31 -18.13 -4.69
CA THR A 26 5.35 -19.56 -4.32
C THR A 26 4.87 -19.73 -2.89
N ASP A 27 3.81 -20.53 -2.73
CA ASP A 27 3.29 -20.97 -1.44
C ASP A 27 2.99 -19.78 -0.49
N ILE A 28 2.29 -18.78 -1.01
CA ILE A 28 1.86 -17.63 -0.23
C ILE A 28 0.74 -18.04 0.71
N ASN A 29 0.93 -17.77 2.00
CA ASN A 29 -0.04 -17.91 3.05
C ASN A 29 -0.11 -16.58 3.80
N LEU A 30 -1.22 -15.85 3.65
CA LEU A 30 -1.38 -14.51 4.22
C LEU A 30 -2.86 -14.23 4.47
N GLU A 31 -3.19 -13.73 5.64
CA GLU A 31 -4.52 -13.24 5.96
C GLU A 31 -4.44 -11.76 6.37
N ILE A 32 -5.27 -10.91 5.76
CA ILE A 32 -5.40 -9.50 6.10
C ILE A 32 -6.83 -9.26 6.53
N TYR A 33 -6.99 -8.52 7.61
CA TYR A 33 -8.30 -8.31 8.23
C TYR A 33 -8.83 -6.91 7.95
N PRO A 34 -10.18 -6.72 7.97
CA PRO A 34 -10.78 -5.40 7.74
C PRO A 34 -10.21 -4.31 8.66
N GLY A 35 -9.93 -3.14 8.09
CA GLY A 35 -9.39 -1.97 8.77
C GLY A 35 -7.89 -2.03 9.08
N GLU A 36 -7.17 -3.12 8.75
CA GLU A 36 -5.72 -3.18 8.94
C GLU A 36 -4.99 -2.27 7.94
N ARG A 37 -3.88 -1.71 8.42
CA ARG A 37 -2.85 -1.07 7.59
C ARG A 37 -1.62 -1.95 7.53
N VAL A 38 -1.36 -2.51 6.35
CA VAL A 38 -0.28 -3.49 6.14
C VAL A 38 0.76 -2.91 5.17
N LEU A 39 2.01 -2.87 5.62
CA LEU A 39 3.15 -2.55 4.75
C LEU A 39 3.71 -3.86 4.16
N ILE A 40 3.77 -3.94 2.85
CA ILE A 40 4.42 -5.04 2.13
C ILE A 40 5.80 -4.56 1.69
N ALA A 41 6.84 -5.08 2.33
CA ALA A 41 8.22 -4.70 2.11
C ALA A 41 9.04 -5.84 1.49
N GLY A 42 10.15 -5.50 0.85
CA GLY A 42 11.06 -6.49 0.25
C GLY A 42 11.95 -5.87 -0.81
N PRO A 43 13.01 -6.54 -1.24
CA PRO A 43 13.90 -6.04 -2.28
C PRO A 43 13.18 -5.90 -3.63
N SER A 44 13.77 -5.13 -4.55
CA SER A 44 13.24 -5.03 -5.90
C SER A 44 13.23 -6.40 -6.57
N GLY A 45 12.15 -6.71 -7.29
CA GLY A 45 11.96 -8.01 -7.94
C GLY A 45 11.55 -9.16 -7.00
N SER A 46 11.29 -8.92 -5.71
CA SER A 46 10.89 -9.96 -4.74
C SER A 46 9.48 -10.53 -4.96
N GLY A 47 8.65 -9.89 -5.80
CA GLY A 47 7.27 -10.33 -6.08
C GLY A 47 6.16 -9.47 -5.48
N LYS A 48 6.48 -8.34 -4.82
CA LYS A 48 5.48 -7.46 -4.17
C LYS A 48 4.40 -6.95 -5.13
N SER A 49 4.79 -6.34 -6.26
CA SER A 49 3.81 -5.86 -7.25
C SER A 49 3.05 -7.00 -7.93
N THR A 50 3.65 -8.21 -8.00
CA THR A 50 2.92 -9.40 -8.45
C THR A 50 1.86 -9.82 -7.43
N LEU A 51 2.19 -9.76 -6.12
CA LEU A 51 1.23 -10.03 -5.04
C LEU A 51 0.06 -9.03 -5.08
N ALA A 52 0.36 -7.73 -5.23
CA ALA A 52 -0.63 -6.68 -5.44
C ALA A 52 -1.51 -6.94 -6.67
N GLY A 53 -0.87 -7.28 -7.79
CA GLY A 53 -1.56 -7.61 -9.04
C GLY A 53 -2.50 -8.80 -8.93
N CYS A 54 -2.22 -9.76 -8.05
CA CYS A 54 -3.15 -10.86 -7.76
C CYS A 54 -4.34 -10.40 -6.93
N ILE A 55 -4.15 -9.43 -6.01
CA ILE A 55 -5.23 -8.89 -5.16
C ILE A 55 -6.22 -8.05 -6.00
N ASN A 56 -5.71 -7.19 -6.88
CA ASN A 56 -6.56 -6.29 -7.68
C ASN A 56 -6.99 -6.88 -9.04
N GLY A 57 -6.63 -8.12 -9.33
CA GLY A 57 -7.04 -8.82 -10.56
C GLY A 57 -6.22 -8.50 -11.80
N LEU A 58 -5.21 -7.61 -11.76
CA LEU A 58 -4.31 -7.43 -12.89
C LEU A 58 -3.64 -8.75 -13.28
N ASN A 59 -3.40 -9.62 -12.30
CA ASN A 59 -2.96 -11.00 -12.49
C ASN A 59 -4.11 -11.96 -12.11
N PRO A 60 -4.60 -12.83 -12.97
CA PRO A 60 -4.08 -13.18 -14.31
C PRO A 60 -4.77 -12.43 -15.48
N PHE A 61 -5.68 -11.47 -15.23
CA PHE A 61 -6.59 -10.96 -16.29
C PHE A 61 -5.90 -10.03 -17.28
N SER A 62 -5.10 -9.07 -16.82
CA SER A 62 -4.30 -8.20 -17.70
C SER A 62 -2.92 -8.79 -18.00
N ASN A 63 -2.32 -9.46 -17.02
CA ASN A 63 -1.03 -10.13 -17.14
C ASN A 63 -1.23 -11.65 -17.09
N PRO A 64 -1.30 -12.33 -18.23
CA PRO A 64 -1.63 -13.75 -18.28
C PRO A 64 -0.67 -14.63 -17.48
N GLY A 65 -1.22 -15.51 -16.67
CA GLY A 65 -0.47 -16.44 -15.83
C GLY A 65 -1.33 -17.59 -15.30
N ALA A 66 -0.71 -18.47 -14.56
CA ALA A 66 -1.35 -19.61 -13.90
C ALA A 66 -1.33 -19.41 -12.39
N CYS A 67 -2.48 -19.58 -11.76
CA CYS A 67 -2.65 -19.58 -10.31
C CYS A 67 -2.82 -21.01 -9.79
N THR A 68 -2.29 -21.28 -8.61
CA THR A 68 -2.59 -22.49 -7.83
C THR A 68 -2.85 -22.10 -6.38
N GLY A 69 -3.53 -22.95 -5.60
CA GLY A 69 -4.01 -22.59 -4.28
C GLY A 69 -5.27 -21.71 -4.35
N THR A 70 -5.53 -20.92 -3.31
CA THR A 70 -6.72 -20.06 -3.25
C THR A 70 -6.35 -18.63 -2.86
N LEU A 71 -7.03 -17.67 -3.47
CA LEU A 71 -7.00 -16.25 -3.08
C LEU A 71 -8.44 -15.75 -3.03
N THR A 72 -8.86 -15.27 -1.88
CA THR A 72 -10.14 -14.57 -1.73
C THR A 72 -9.91 -13.11 -1.35
N VAL A 73 -10.66 -12.21 -1.98
CA VAL A 73 -10.63 -10.76 -1.75
C VAL A 73 -12.06 -10.30 -1.49
N ASP A 74 -12.32 -9.82 -0.29
CA ASP A 74 -13.68 -9.48 0.21
C ASP A 74 -14.73 -10.59 -0.07
N GLY A 75 -14.31 -11.84 0.01
CA GLY A 75 -15.14 -13.01 -0.23
C GLY A 75 -15.24 -13.46 -1.69
N VAL A 76 -14.68 -12.70 -2.63
CA VAL A 76 -14.60 -13.04 -4.06
C VAL A 76 -13.41 -13.97 -4.29
N ASP A 77 -13.61 -15.03 -5.07
CA ASP A 77 -12.52 -15.91 -5.54
C ASP A 77 -11.75 -15.21 -6.67
N ALA A 78 -10.70 -14.48 -6.31
CA ALA A 78 -10.01 -13.55 -7.19
C ALA A 78 -9.50 -14.18 -8.50
N PRO A 79 -8.83 -15.36 -8.51
CA PRO A 79 -8.37 -16.00 -9.74
C PRO A 79 -9.46 -16.43 -10.73
N HIS A 80 -10.70 -16.59 -10.26
CA HIS A 80 -11.84 -17.08 -11.07
C HIS A 80 -12.94 -16.02 -11.26
N SER A 81 -12.67 -14.78 -10.89
CA SER A 81 -13.56 -13.63 -11.00
C SER A 81 -13.32 -12.85 -12.31
N SER A 82 -13.44 -11.54 -12.26
CA SER A 82 -13.08 -10.62 -13.34
C SER A 82 -12.41 -9.37 -12.77
N LEU A 83 -11.69 -8.65 -13.65
CA LEU A 83 -11.12 -7.35 -13.26
C LEU A 83 -12.20 -6.38 -12.80
N PHE A 84 -13.35 -6.37 -13.50
CA PHE A 84 -14.49 -5.51 -13.19
C PHE A 84 -15.09 -5.82 -11.81
N GLU A 85 -15.25 -7.11 -11.47
CA GLU A 85 -15.77 -7.51 -10.15
C GLU A 85 -14.78 -7.11 -9.03
N LEU A 86 -13.49 -7.34 -9.22
CA LEU A 86 -12.49 -6.99 -8.21
C LEU A 86 -12.29 -5.48 -8.05
N SER A 87 -12.48 -4.68 -9.10
CA SER A 87 -12.38 -3.21 -9.01
C SER A 87 -13.44 -2.59 -8.10
N ALA A 88 -14.59 -3.26 -7.90
CA ALA A 88 -15.60 -2.82 -6.94
C ALA A 88 -15.19 -3.02 -5.47
N HIS A 89 -14.15 -3.80 -5.21
CA HIS A 89 -13.65 -4.12 -3.86
C HIS A 89 -12.29 -3.49 -3.56
N VAL A 90 -11.45 -3.34 -4.60
CA VAL A 90 -10.05 -2.93 -4.48
C VAL A 90 -9.78 -1.71 -5.35
N GLY A 91 -9.53 -0.59 -4.70
CA GLY A 91 -9.00 0.59 -5.36
C GLY A 91 -7.48 0.58 -5.38
N THR A 92 -6.88 0.84 -6.54
CA THR A 92 -5.42 0.79 -6.71
C THR A 92 -4.87 2.13 -7.16
N VAL A 93 -3.89 2.65 -6.41
CA VAL A 93 -3.05 3.79 -6.81
C VAL A 93 -1.69 3.23 -7.25
N LEU A 94 -1.38 3.39 -8.55
CA LEU A 94 -0.16 2.86 -9.16
C LEU A 94 1.04 3.78 -8.95
N GLN A 95 2.24 3.24 -9.15
CA GLN A 95 3.53 3.92 -9.02
C GLN A 95 3.66 5.16 -9.94
N ASP A 96 3.11 5.10 -11.15
CA ASP A 96 3.13 6.20 -12.13
C ASP A 96 1.73 6.81 -12.29
N PRO A 97 1.43 7.93 -11.59
CA PRO A 97 0.15 8.61 -11.74
C PRO A 97 -0.08 9.14 -13.16
N ASP A 98 0.96 9.54 -13.89
CA ASP A 98 0.82 10.11 -15.22
C ASP A 98 0.21 9.11 -16.22
N GLY A 99 0.51 7.83 -16.07
CA GLY A 99 -0.08 6.76 -16.88
C GLY A 99 -1.53 6.41 -16.53
N GLN A 100 -2.08 6.97 -15.45
CA GLN A 100 -3.45 6.71 -15.01
C GLN A 100 -4.46 7.73 -15.52
N PHE A 101 -4.03 8.96 -15.89
CA PHE A 101 -4.94 10.03 -16.28
C PHE A 101 -5.58 9.74 -17.65
N ILE A 102 -6.91 9.80 -17.69
CA ILE A 102 -7.75 9.59 -18.87
C ILE A 102 -8.53 10.88 -19.19
N GLY A 103 -8.97 11.61 -18.15
CA GLY A 103 -9.72 12.84 -18.25
C GLY A 103 -8.91 14.00 -18.85
N LEU A 104 -9.55 14.93 -19.53
CA LEU A 104 -8.95 16.18 -19.99
C LEU A 104 -8.77 17.17 -18.84
N THR A 105 -9.64 17.07 -17.83
CA THR A 105 -9.58 17.82 -16.57
C THR A 105 -9.50 16.89 -15.39
N VAL A 106 -9.07 17.42 -14.24
CA VAL A 106 -9.05 16.72 -12.96
C VAL A 106 -10.45 16.19 -12.58
N GLY A 107 -11.47 17.03 -12.79
CA GLY A 107 -12.86 16.64 -12.48
C GLY A 107 -13.33 15.47 -13.33
N GLU A 108 -13.03 15.48 -14.63
CA GLU A 108 -13.36 14.37 -15.54
C GLU A 108 -12.59 13.08 -15.16
N ASP A 109 -11.34 13.20 -14.75
CA ASP A 109 -10.55 12.05 -14.35
C ASP A 109 -11.09 11.39 -13.07
N ILE A 110 -11.44 12.19 -12.08
CA ILE A 110 -12.06 11.70 -10.83
C ILE A 110 -13.44 11.06 -11.12
N ALA A 111 -14.22 11.65 -12.04
CA ALA A 111 -15.55 11.18 -12.40
C ALA A 111 -15.54 9.91 -13.26
N PHE A 112 -14.42 9.52 -13.83
CA PHE A 112 -14.34 8.48 -14.87
C PHE A 112 -14.95 7.13 -14.45
N ALA A 113 -14.73 6.70 -13.21
CA ALA A 113 -15.33 5.46 -12.70
C ALA A 113 -16.86 5.56 -12.57
N LEU A 114 -17.37 6.74 -12.18
CA LEU A 114 -18.81 7.00 -12.05
C LEU A 114 -19.49 7.05 -13.43
N GLU A 115 -18.81 7.57 -14.45
CA GLU A 115 -19.29 7.52 -15.83
C GLU A 115 -19.43 6.08 -16.32
N ASN A 116 -18.45 5.24 -16.07
CA ASN A 116 -18.49 3.81 -16.41
C ASN A 116 -19.63 3.06 -15.70
N SER A 117 -20.00 3.50 -14.51
CA SER A 117 -21.12 2.96 -13.72
C SER A 117 -22.46 3.57 -14.10
N CYS A 118 -22.50 4.47 -15.11
CA CYS A 118 -23.70 5.19 -15.53
C CYS A 118 -24.38 5.97 -14.39
N THR A 119 -23.62 6.54 -13.48
CA THR A 119 -24.12 7.38 -12.37
C THR A 119 -24.81 8.64 -12.93
N PRO A 120 -25.98 9.06 -12.42
CA PRO A 120 -26.64 10.28 -12.84
C PRO A 120 -25.73 11.51 -12.69
N GLN A 121 -25.80 12.45 -13.64
CA GLN A 121 -24.88 13.58 -13.72
C GLN A 121 -24.82 14.43 -12.43
N ASP A 122 -25.98 14.75 -11.84
CA ASP A 122 -26.04 15.56 -10.62
C ASP A 122 -25.37 14.84 -9.43
N GLU A 123 -25.56 13.53 -9.32
CA GLU A 123 -24.93 12.69 -8.29
C GLU A 123 -23.44 12.56 -8.54
N MET A 124 -23.02 12.37 -9.78
CA MET A 124 -21.63 12.29 -10.19
C MET A 124 -20.86 13.57 -9.80
N HIS A 125 -21.41 14.76 -10.06
CA HIS A 125 -20.81 16.03 -9.65
C HIS A 125 -20.63 16.14 -8.13
N GLU A 126 -21.62 15.70 -7.37
CA GLU A 126 -21.56 15.75 -5.90
C GLU A 126 -20.52 14.76 -5.34
N ILE A 127 -20.46 13.53 -5.86
CA ILE A 127 -19.48 12.52 -5.45
C ILE A 127 -18.06 12.98 -5.80
N THR A 128 -17.85 13.46 -7.04
CA THR A 128 -16.56 14.00 -7.51
C THR A 128 -16.06 15.13 -6.61
N ARG A 129 -16.92 16.10 -6.27
CA ARG A 129 -16.58 17.21 -5.39
C ARG A 129 -16.19 16.73 -3.99
N ARG A 130 -16.96 15.82 -3.40
CA ARG A 130 -16.67 15.23 -2.08
C ARG A 130 -15.35 14.45 -2.08
N ALA A 131 -15.06 13.68 -3.11
CA ALA A 131 -13.80 12.96 -3.25
C ALA A 131 -12.62 13.96 -3.36
N ALA A 132 -12.76 15.01 -4.15
CA ALA A 132 -11.75 16.05 -4.29
C ALA A 132 -11.49 16.81 -2.96
N GLU A 133 -12.54 17.15 -2.21
CA GLU A 133 -12.44 17.76 -0.87
C GLU A 133 -11.73 16.83 0.13
N LEU A 134 -12.00 15.52 0.08
CA LEU A 134 -11.37 14.53 0.97
C LEU A 134 -9.85 14.53 0.84
N VAL A 135 -9.35 14.69 -0.38
CA VAL A 135 -7.90 14.69 -0.68
C VAL A 135 -7.30 16.10 -0.79
N GLY A 136 -8.10 17.18 -0.69
CA GLY A 136 -7.67 18.57 -0.76
C GLY A 136 -7.22 19.00 -2.14
N ILE A 137 -7.99 18.68 -3.19
CA ILE A 137 -7.75 19.05 -4.61
C ILE A 137 -8.96 19.75 -5.23
N GLU A 138 -9.96 20.12 -4.44
CA GLU A 138 -11.23 20.71 -4.88
C GLU A 138 -11.07 22.00 -5.71
N ASN A 139 -10.00 22.75 -5.50
CA ASN A 139 -9.74 24.00 -6.23
C ASN A 139 -9.06 23.77 -7.59
N HIS A 140 -8.84 22.52 -8.00
CA HIS A 140 -8.13 22.16 -9.23
C HIS A 140 -8.98 21.33 -10.19
N LEU A 141 -10.30 21.21 -9.95
CA LEU A 141 -11.17 20.34 -10.76
C LEU A 141 -11.17 20.71 -12.25
N ASP A 142 -11.02 21.98 -12.59
CA ASP A 142 -11.01 22.49 -13.97
C ASP A 142 -9.59 22.47 -14.59
N TYR A 143 -8.54 22.10 -13.84
CA TYR A 143 -7.17 22.08 -14.35
C TYR A 143 -6.94 20.83 -15.19
N ALA A 144 -6.05 20.95 -16.18
CA ALA A 144 -5.57 19.81 -16.92
C ALA A 144 -4.53 19.04 -16.08
N PRO A 145 -4.52 17.67 -16.11
CA PRO A 145 -3.59 16.87 -15.32
C PRO A 145 -2.11 17.23 -15.47
N HIS A 146 -1.69 17.73 -16.64
CA HIS A 146 -0.30 18.11 -16.89
C HIS A 146 0.11 19.42 -16.19
N GLU A 147 -0.84 20.23 -15.70
CA GLU A 147 -0.59 21.46 -14.93
C GLU A 147 -0.31 21.18 -13.46
N LEU A 148 -0.52 19.94 -13.00
CA LEU A 148 -0.41 19.56 -11.60
C LEU A 148 1.02 19.15 -11.23
N SER A 149 1.40 19.44 -9.98
CA SER A 149 2.59 18.86 -9.35
C SER A 149 2.42 17.36 -9.10
N GLY A 150 3.53 16.63 -8.90
CA GLY A 150 3.47 15.19 -8.61
C GLY A 150 2.59 14.83 -7.40
N GLY A 151 2.66 15.60 -6.32
CA GLY A 151 1.80 15.39 -5.15
C GLY A 151 0.32 15.69 -5.42
N GLN A 152 0.00 16.68 -6.28
CA GLN A 152 -1.37 16.94 -6.70
C GLN A 152 -1.91 15.81 -7.60
N LYS A 153 -1.09 15.31 -8.52
CA LYS A 153 -1.44 14.15 -9.36
C LYS A 153 -1.79 12.93 -8.53
N GLN A 154 -1.00 12.64 -7.50
CA GLN A 154 -1.28 11.55 -6.58
C GLN A 154 -2.62 11.74 -5.83
N ARG A 155 -2.93 12.97 -5.41
CA ARG A 155 -4.23 13.30 -4.79
C ARG A 155 -5.39 13.05 -5.74
N VAL A 156 -5.25 13.41 -7.02
CA VAL A 156 -6.28 13.16 -8.06
C VAL A 156 -6.47 11.66 -8.26
N SER A 157 -5.39 10.89 -8.44
CA SER A 157 -5.49 9.42 -8.55
C SER A 157 -6.18 8.80 -7.35
N LEU A 158 -5.89 9.30 -6.15
CA LEU A 158 -6.53 8.83 -4.92
C LEU A 158 -8.02 9.21 -4.87
N ALA A 159 -8.39 10.44 -5.28
CA ALA A 159 -9.80 10.85 -5.38
C ALA A 159 -10.58 9.96 -6.35
N GLY A 160 -10.00 9.66 -7.53
CA GLY A 160 -10.61 8.78 -8.53
C GLY A 160 -10.86 7.36 -8.03
N VAL A 161 -10.04 6.87 -7.10
CA VAL A 161 -10.23 5.57 -6.46
C VAL A 161 -11.29 5.63 -5.35
N MET A 162 -11.44 6.79 -4.68
CA MET A 162 -12.36 6.95 -3.55
C MET A 162 -13.83 7.11 -3.94
N VAL A 163 -14.14 7.41 -5.20
CA VAL A 163 -15.53 7.57 -5.68
C VAL A 163 -16.31 6.26 -5.66
N ASP A 164 -15.64 5.11 -5.72
CA ASP A 164 -16.26 3.77 -5.76
C ASP A 164 -16.50 3.16 -4.36
N GLU A 165 -16.25 3.89 -3.28
CA GLU A 165 -16.43 3.41 -1.88
C GLU A 165 -15.81 2.02 -1.62
N VAL A 166 -14.62 1.78 -2.17
CA VAL A 166 -13.91 0.50 -2.07
C VAL A 166 -13.56 0.15 -0.61
N LYS A 167 -13.50 -1.14 -0.29
CA LYS A 167 -13.13 -1.61 1.05
C LYS A 167 -11.63 -1.78 1.26
N ILE A 168 -10.88 -1.88 0.17
CA ILE A 168 -9.44 -2.12 0.16
C ILE A 168 -8.78 -1.06 -0.70
N LEU A 169 -7.81 -0.34 -0.14
CA LEU A 169 -6.93 0.59 -0.86
C LEU A 169 -5.55 -0.03 -0.98
N LEU A 170 -5.08 -0.17 -2.21
CA LEU A 170 -3.78 -0.72 -2.52
C LEU A 170 -2.91 0.35 -3.16
N PHE A 171 -1.75 0.61 -2.56
CA PHE A 171 -0.75 1.56 -3.03
C PHE A 171 0.51 0.81 -3.46
N ASP A 172 0.85 0.88 -4.74
CA ASP A 172 2.08 0.27 -5.27
C ASP A 172 3.14 1.35 -5.48
N GLU A 173 4.11 1.42 -4.57
CA GLU A 173 5.21 2.38 -4.50
C GLU A 173 4.76 3.87 -4.56
N PRO A 174 3.82 4.29 -3.68
CA PRO A 174 3.23 5.63 -3.76
C PRO A 174 4.23 6.77 -3.51
N LEU A 175 5.43 6.48 -3.03
CA LEU A 175 6.46 7.47 -2.70
C LEU A 175 7.56 7.58 -3.77
N ALA A 176 7.53 6.77 -4.83
CA ALA A 176 8.65 6.60 -5.76
C ALA A 176 9.13 7.91 -6.41
N ASN A 177 8.20 8.81 -6.77
CA ASN A 177 8.50 10.05 -7.50
C ASN A 177 8.34 11.32 -6.63
N LEU A 178 8.27 11.15 -5.29
CA LEU A 178 8.05 12.24 -4.36
C LEU A 178 9.32 12.59 -3.59
N ASP A 179 9.53 13.89 -3.37
CA ASP A 179 10.50 14.35 -2.39
C ASP A 179 10.09 13.95 -0.96
N PRO A 180 11.01 13.90 0.02
CA PRO A 180 10.70 13.42 1.35
C PRO A 180 9.56 14.18 2.06
N ALA A 181 9.43 15.49 1.84
CA ALA A 181 8.37 16.28 2.48
C ALA A 181 6.99 15.96 1.89
N THR A 182 6.91 15.88 0.57
CA THR A 182 5.69 15.50 -0.15
C THR A 182 5.32 14.03 0.16
N GLY A 183 6.32 13.14 0.28
CA GLY A 183 6.11 11.75 0.66
C GLY A 183 5.46 11.60 2.04
N LYS A 184 5.92 12.37 3.04
CA LYS A 184 5.27 12.41 4.37
C LYS A 184 3.82 12.88 4.30
N GLN A 185 3.55 13.93 3.53
CA GLN A 185 2.18 14.41 3.33
C GLN A 185 1.28 13.36 2.66
N ALA A 186 1.81 12.57 1.73
CA ALA A 186 1.09 11.48 1.10
C ALA A 186 0.70 10.39 2.13
N ILE A 187 1.63 9.98 2.98
CA ILE A 187 1.34 9.01 4.05
C ILE A 187 0.33 9.58 5.07
N GLU A 188 0.42 10.87 5.42
CA GLU A 188 -0.57 11.54 6.29
C GLU A 188 -1.96 11.58 5.66
N LEU A 189 -2.04 11.78 4.34
CA LEU A 189 -3.30 11.75 3.62
C LEU A 189 -3.91 10.34 3.63
N ILE A 190 -3.11 9.30 3.35
CA ILE A 190 -3.54 7.90 3.41
C ILE A 190 -4.06 7.57 4.83
N ASP A 191 -3.34 8.00 5.87
CA ASP A 191 -3.76 7.82 7.27
C ASP A 191 -5.11 8.49 7.55
N THR A 192 -5.27 9.74 7.12
CA THR A 192 -6.51 10.51 7.28
C THR A 192 -7.70 9.86 6.58
N ILE A 193 -7.49 9.35 5.37
CA ILE A 193 -8.53 8.67 4.59
C ILE A 193 -8.94 7.39 5.30
N GLN A 194 -8.00 6.55 5.68
CA GLN A 194 -8.30 5.31 6.40
C GLN A 194 -9.11 5.55 7.67
N GLN A 195 -8.75 6.57 8.46
CA GLN A 195 -9.48 6.92 9.68
C GLN A 195 -10.92 7.38 9.41
N LYS A 196 -11.18 8.01 8.26
CA LYS A 196 -12.51 8.50 7.88
C LYS A 196 -13.39 7.44 7.24
N THR A 197 -12.80 6.46 6.56
CA THR A 197 -13.53 5.49 5.71
C THR A 197 -13.50 4.07 6.26
N ASP A 198 -12.69 3.78 7.30
CA ASP A 198 -12.49 2.43 7.88
C ASP A 198 -12.04 1.39 6.83
N THR A 199 -11.36 1.86 5.76
CA THR A 199 -10.86 0.99 4.70
C THR A 199 -9.61 0.21 5.15
N THR A 200 -9.41 -0.96 4.55
CA THR A 200 -8.17 -1.72 4.69
C THR A 200 -7.13 -1.14 3.75
N VAL A 201 -5.93 -0.88 4.25
CA VAL A 201 -4.86 -0.23 3.47
C VAL A 201 -3.67 -1.16 3.32
N LEU A 202 -3.26 -1.41 2.07
CA LEU A 202 -2.03 -2.09 1.72
C LEU A 202 -1.07 -1.10 1.06
N ILE A 203 0.13 -0.97 1.59
CA ILE A 203 1.18 -0.12 1.04
C ILE A 203 2.35 -1.02 0.64
N ILE A 204 2.70 -1.04 -0.65
CA ILE A 204 3.92 -1.67 -1.12
C ILE A 204 4.97 -0.59 -1.19
N GLU A 205 6.02 -0.73 -0.40
CA GLU A 205 7.11 0.25 -0.35
C GLU A 205 8.43 -0.37 0.08
N HIS A 206 9.52 0.24 -0.38
CA HIS A 206 10.88 -0.09 0.07
C HIS A 206 11.47 0.98 1.00
N ARG A 207 10.84 2.16 1.09
CA ARG A 207 11.22 3.29 1.95
C ARG A 207 10.49 3.19 3.30
N LEU A 208 10.93 2.20 4.13
CA LEU A 208 10.25 1.90 5.40
C LEU A 208 10.12 3.12 6.31
N GLU A 209 11.19 3.93 6.43
CA GLU A 209 11.23 5.11 7.30
C GLU A 209 10.13 6.11 6.97
N ASP A 210 9.83 6.31 5.67
CA ASP A 210 8.81 7.25 5.25
C ASP A 210 7.40 6.73 5.54
N VAL A 211 7.15 5.43 5.32
CA VAL A 211 5.85 4.81 5.63
C VAL A 211 5.63 4.75 7.13
N LEU A 212 6.65 4.41 7.92
CA LEU A 212 6.60 4.35 9.38
C LEU A 212 6.49 5.74 10.04
N TRP A 213 6.42 6.81 9.27
CA TRP A 213 6.00 8.15 9.72
C TRP A 213 4.57 8.14 10.30
N ARG A 214 3.74 7.19 9.87
CA ARG A 214 2.46 6.85 10.50
C ARG A 214 2.45 5.38 10.90
N SER A 215 1.64 5.04 11.88
CA SER A 215 1.56 3.68 12.38
C SER A 215 1.06 2.72 11.30
N VAL A 216 1.67 1.55 11.20
CA VAL A 216 1.15 0.39 10.48
C VAL A 216 0.95 -0.75 11.46
N ASP A 217 -0.05 -1.61 11.21
CA ASP A 217 -0.34 -2.71 12.12
C ASP A 217 0.69 -3.83 11.98
N ARG A 218 1.08 -4.12 10.73
CA ARG A 218 2.00 -5.22 10.39
C ARG A 218 2.87 -4.88 9.20
N ILE A 219 4.04 -5.51 9.14
CA ILE A 219 4.93 -5.50 8.00
C ILE A 219 5.06 -6.93 7.49
N VAL A 220 4.66 -7.15 6.24
CA VAL A 220 4.83 -8.41 5.52
C VAL A 220 6.09 -8.31 4.67
N LEU A 221 7.10 -9.12 5.00
CA LEU A 221 8.36 -9.15 4.29
C LEU A 221 8.32 -10.19 3.18
N VAL A 222 8.47 -9.75 1.94
CA VAL A 222 8.46 -10.62 0.75
C VAL A 222 9.85 -10.69 0.13
N ASN A 223 10.37 -11.88 -0.07
CA ASN A 223 11.60 -12.10 -0.82
C ASN A 223 11.51 -13.40 -1.64
N GLU A 224 12.10 -13.40 -2.84
CA GLU A 224 12.11 -14.54 -3.77
C GLU A 224 10.71 -15.18 -3.98
N GLY A 225 9.68 -14.35 -4.02
CA GLY A 225 8.29 -14.78 -4.21
C GLY A 225 7.67 -15.52 -3.04
N ARG A 226 8.22 -15.38 -1.83
CA ARG A 226 7.71 -15.98 -0.58
C ARG A 226 7.54 -14.95 0.51
N ILE A 227 6.66 -15.22 1.45
CA ILE A 227 6.58 -14.43 2.69
C ILE A 227 7.63 -14.99 3.65
N LEU A 228 8.57 -14.12 4.03
CA LEU A 228 9.62 -14.46 5.00
C LEU A 228 9.19 -14.15 6.44
N ALA A 229 8.40 -13.08 6.60
CA ALA A 229 7.91 -12.65 7.90
C ALA A 229 6.60 -11.87 7.75
N ASP A 230 5.78 -11.94 8.78
CA ASP A 230 4.57 -11.15 8.99
C ASP A 230 4.57 -10.75 10.46
N LEU A 231 5.09 -9.56 10.76
CA LEU A 231 5.43 -9.12 12.11
C LEU A 231 4.93 -7.69 12.38
N ARG A 232 4.79 -7.36 13.65
CA ARG A 232 4.63 -5.98 14.06
C ARG A 232 5.90 -5.17 13.77
N PRO A 233 5.79 -3.85 13.49
CA PRO A 233 6.95 -3.02 13.18
C PRO A 233 8.05 -3.10 14.25
N ASP A 234 7.69 -3.03 15.54
CA ASP A 234 8.67 -3.11 16.64
C ASP A 234 9.44 -4.44 16.65
N GLU A 235 8.77 -5.55 16.35
CA GLU A 235 9.37 -6.87 16.30
C GLU A 235 10.33 -7.00 15.11
N LEU A 236 9.91 -6.54 13.93
CA LEU A 236 10.74 -6.60 12.72
C LEU A 236 12.00 -5.73 12.84
N LEU A 237 11.86 -4.49 13.34
CA LEU A 237 12.98 -3.55 13.49
C LEU A 237 13.95 -3.93 14.60
N SER A 238 13.53 -4.74 15.55
CA SER A 238 14.40 -5.30 16.59
C SER A 238 15.26 -6.46 16.09
N GLY A 239 14.83 -7.14 15.03
CA GLY A 239 15.54 -8.27 14.43
C GLY A 239 16.60 -7.87 13.40
N ALA A 240 17.22 -8.87 12.77
CA ALA A 240 18.21 -8.70 11.70
C ALA A 240 17.63 -8.93 10.30
N LEU A 241 16.36 -9.33 10.18
CA LEU A 241 15.73 -9.78 8.94
C LEU A 241 15.85 -8.78 7.79
N LEU A 242 15.74 -7.47 8.06
CA LEU A 242 15.87 -6.44 7.05
C LEU A 242 17.28 -6.44 6.44
N ALA A 243 18.30 -6.39 7.29
CA ALA A 243 19.69 -6.36 6.88
C ALA A 243 20.10 -7.67 6.16
N GLU A 244 19.67 -8.82 6.67
CA GLU A 244 19.92 -10.15 6.08
C GLU A 244 19.30 -10.29 4.68
N ASN A 245 18.23 -9.55 4.39
CA ASN A 245 17.55 -9.56 3.08
C ASN A 245 17.88 -8.34 2.22
N GLY A 246 18.89 -7.54 2.57
CA GLY A 246 19.34 -6.40 1.79
C GLY A 246 18.33 -5.25 1.76
N ILE A 247 17.41 -5.18 2.74
CA ILE A 247 16.44 -4.11 2.88
C ILE A 247 16.99 -3.06 3.82
N ARG A 248 16.89 -1.80 3.40
CA ARG A 248 17.38 -0.67 4.19
C ARG A 248 16.51 -0.49 5.43
N GLU A 249 17.13 -0.56 6.59
CA GLU A 249 16.52 -0.16 7.86
C GLU A 249 16.31 1.38 7.91
N PRO A 250 15.37 1.88 8.71
CA PRO A 250 15.30 3.29 9.04
C PRO A 250 16.63 3.82 9.57
N LEU A 251 17.01 5.04 9.19
CA LEU A 251 18.32 5.62 9.53
C LEU A 251 18.58 5.67 11.03
N TYR A 252 17.56 6.00 11.83
CA TYR A 252 17.70 6.05 13.28
C TYR A 252 17.95 4.66 13.89
N VAL A 253 17.34 3.58 13.34
CA VAL A 253 17.59 2.20 13.76
C VAL A 253 19.03 1.82 13.44
N THR A 254 19.49 2.13 12.23
CA THR A 254 20.87 1.91 11.81
C THR A 254 21.87 2.66 12.72
N ALA A 255 21.59 3.93 13.05
CA ALA A 255 22.42 4.73 13.96
C ALA A 255 22.50 4.12 15.36
N MET A 256 21.38 3.65 15.91
CA MET A 256 21.34 2.97 17.20
C MET A 256 22.20 1.69 17.20
N ARG A 257 22.11 0.89 16.13
CA ARG A 257 22.95 -0.33 15.99
C ARG A 257 24.43 0.01 15.93
N TYR A 258 24.82 1.04 15.18
CA TYR A 258 26.22 1.48 15.12
C TYR A 258 26.74 2.01 16.47
N ALA A 259 25.89 2.64 17.26
CA ALA A 259 26.21 3.06 18.62
C ALA A 259 26.27 1.89 19.61
N GLY A 260 25.99 0.65 19.18
CA GLY A 260 25.99 -0.53 20.05
C GLY A 260 24.80 -0.56 21.02
N ILE A 261 23.67 0.04 20.63
CA ILE A 261 22.41 -0.04 21.37
C ILE A 261 21.70 -1.34 21.00
N ASP A 262 21.31 -2.10 22.00
CA ASP A 262 20.48 -3.29 21.81
C ASP A 262 19.04 -2.87 21.55
N ILE A 263 18.53 -3.15 20.33
CA ILE A 263 17.18 -2.75 19.89
C ILE A 263 16.23 -3.90 20.20
N THR A 264 15.32 -3.66 21.12
CA THR A 264 14.29 -4.61 21.52
C THR A 264 12.89 -4.04 21.25
N PRO A 265 11.83 -4.87 21.13
CA PRO A 265 10.46 -4.38 20.93
C PRO A 265 9.99 -3.45 22.08
N ALA A 266 10.53 -3.62 23.28
CA ALA A 266 10.23 -2.77 24.44
C ALA A 266 10.75 -1.33 24.31
N LYS A 267 11.68 -1.08 23.38
CA LYS A 267 12.17 0.27 23.05
C LYS A 267 11.33 0.96 21.97
N HIS A 268 10.28 0.34 21.47
CA HIS A 268 9.35 0.88 20.47
C HIS A 268 10.04 1.48 19.25
N PRO A 269 10.87 0.71 18.52
CA PRO A 269 11.62 1.23 17.37
C PRO A 269 10.78 1.48 16.11
N ALA A 270 9.46 1.23 16.14
CA ALA A 270 8.59 1.42 14.99
C ALA A 270 8.56 2.87 14.48
N HIS A 271 8.66 3.85 15.37
CA HIS A 271 8.63 5.27 15.02
C HIS A 271 9.71 6.03 15.81
N VAL A 272 10.42 6.93 15.14
CA VAL A 272 11.56 7.66 15.74
C VAL A 272 11.17 8.40 17.02
N ASP A 273 9.98 9.00 17.07
CA ASP A 273 9.51 9.76 18.25
C ASP A 273 9.03 8.86 19.41
N SER A 274 8.83 7.56 19.16
CA SER A 274 8.41 6.60 20.18
C SER A 274 9.56 5.81 20.79
N VAL A 275 10.77 5.97 20.26
CA VAL A 275 11.95 5.24 20.74
C VAL A 275 12.25 5.57 22.19
N VAL A 276 12.28 4.55 23.05
CA VAL A 276 12.65 4.67 24.45
C VAL A 276 14.12 4.33 24.63
N LEU A 277 14.90 5.33 25.01
CA LEU A 277 16.33 5.19 25.32
C LEU A 277 16.57 5.42 26.81
N ASP A 278 17.38 4.58 27.43
CA ASP A 278 17.85 4.80 28.80
C ASP A 278 19.09 5.73 28.81
N ASP A 279 19.58 6.07 30.01
CA ASP A 279 20.73 6.96 30.18
C ASP A 279 21.99 6.37 29.52
N ALA A 280 22.19 5.04 29.58
CA ALA A 280 23.34 4.36 28.97
C ALA A 280 23.25 4.37 27.43
N ASP A 281 22.06 4.20 26.86
CA ASP A 281 21.81 4.32 25.42
C ASP A 281 22.06 5.75 24.93
N THR A 282 21.57 6.73 25.70
CA THR A 282 21.73 8.16 25.38
C THR A 282 23.21 8.56 25.38
N GLU A 283 24.00 8.03 26.30
CA GLU A 283 25.44 8.28 26.34
C GLU A 283 26.17 7.71 25.14
N LYS A 284 25.78 6.51 24.66
CA LYS A 284 26.34 5.90 23.43
C LYS A 284 26.09 6.74 22.17
N LEU A 285 25.02 7.51 22.13
CA LEU A 285 24.69 8.38 20.96
C LEU A 285 25.41 9.75 20.99
N ARG A 286 26.07 10.12 22.10
CA ARG A 286 26.76 11.41 22.26
C ARG A 286 28.20 11.44 21.73
N VAL A 287 28.67 10.38 21.10
CA VAL A 287 30.06 10.23 20.61
C VAL A 287 30.28 10.94 19.28
#